data_4f15602e782788b68b364eb27730c13b
#
_entry.id   4f15602e782788b68b364eb27730c13b
#
_cell.length_a   1.000
_cell.length_b   1.000
_cell.length_c   1.000
_cell.angle_alpha   90.00
_cell.angle_beta   90.00
_cell.angle_gamma   90.00
#
_symmetry.space_group_name_H-M   'P 1'
#
loop_
_entity.id
_entity.type
_entity.pdbx_description
1 polymer ?
#
loop_
_entity_poly.entity_id
_entity_poly.type
_entity_poly.pdbx_seq_one_letter_code
_entity_poly.pdbx_strand_id
1 'polypeptide(L)'
;MYKNLVAAPACALAAACFLSALAALPALAQTPTTPFTDSEPLKAAFVYVAPITEAGWVRQHESGRQAVQASLGQRVKTTYVEDVPEGADAERVIRDLAQQGHHIIFTPSFGYMEPTLKVARDFPNVKFESITGYKTAANVAVANARYFEGRYLAGIAAGRMTRSQVAGYVAGFPIPEVLQGLNAFTLGLRSVNPQASVKVVWLNAWFDPPRERDAAMTLMNQGADVLAFHTGSTAVMAAAQERGQLAVAYHSDMRRVAPDAQILAVTHQWGEYDTRRVKAVLEGRWQSGSVWGGVREGMVRVGDFGPRVPKAVQAEVLARQQDLAAGRLQPFAAGAQPVRDNQGRTVIPAHSQLSDAQILQIDWLVEGVQGRLR
;
A
#
# COMPACT_ATOMS: atom_id res chain seq x y z
N MET A 1 26.79 48.64 -59.94
CA MET A 1 26.81 50.09 -60.25
C MET A 1 26.54 50.85 -59.00
N TYR A 2 27.50 51.72 -58.62
CA TYR A 2 27.46 52.89 -57.72
C TYR A 2 26.97 52.66 -56.30
N LYS A 3 27.87 52.65 -55.24
CA LYS A 3 28.65 53.73 -54.60
C LYS A 3 27.79 54.91 -54.12
N ASN A 4 27.79 55.12 -52.74
CA ASN A 4 28.46 56.14 -51.96
C ASN A 4 27.81 56.16 -50.55
N LEU A 5 28.55 55.97 -49.49
CA LEU A 5 29.40 56.88 -48.68
C LEU A 5 28.72 58.16 -48.24
N VAL A 6 28.78 58.35 -46.93
CA VAL A 6 29.15 59.55 -46.17
C VAL A 6 28.25 59.80 -44.95
N ALA A 7 28.79 59.68 -43.84
CA ALA A 7 29.26 60.53 -42.72
C ALA A 7 28.44 60.44 -41.42
N ALA A 8 29.17 60.17 -40.35
CA ALA A 8 28.74 60.45 -39.00
C ALA A 8 28.87 61.97 -38.68
N PRO A 9 28.19 62.45 -37.65
CA PRO A 9 28.99 62.95 -36.56
C PRO A 9 28.52 62.48 -35.16
N ALA A 10 29.49 62.47 -34.31
CA ALA A 10 29.41 62.28 -32.88
C ALA A 10 28.64 63.38 -32.16
N CYS A 11 27.95 63.08 -31.09
CA CYS A 11 27.97 63.89 -29.88
C CYS A 11 27.21 63.26 -28.69
N ALA A 12 27.90 63.30 -27.59
CA ALA A 12 27.45 63.49 -26.21
C ALA A 12 26.90 62.32 -25.41
N LEU A 13 27.74 61.90 -24.46
CA LEU A 13 27.45 61.20 -23.22
C LEU A 13 26.30 61.85 -22.43
N ALA A 14 25.36 61.07 -22.00
CA ALA A 14 24.56 61.31 -20.81
C ALA A 14 24.46 60.01 -20.03
N ALA A 15 25.29 59.92 -18.96
CA ALA A 15 25.23 58.85 -17.97
C ALA A 15 23.96 59.02 -17.13
N ALA A 16 22.97 58.19 -17.34
CA ALA A 16 21.83 58.09 -16.44
C ALA A 16 22.06 56.85 -15.53
N CYS A 17 22.41 57.11 -14.28
CA CYS A 17 22.44 56.08 -13.20
C CYS A 17 21.01 55.62 -12.92
N PHE A 18 20.68 54.47 -13.41
CA PHE A 18 19.51 53.73 -12.89
C PHE A 18 19.91 53.00 -11.61
N LEU A 19 19.51 53.55 -10.48
CA LEU A 19 19.48 52.80 -9.20
C LEU A 19 18.39 51.73 -9.32
N SER A 20 18.81 50.46 -9.53
CA SER A 20 17.96 49.33 -9.42
C SER A 20 17.68 49.07 -7.94
N ALA A 21 16.55 49.51 -7.44
CA ALA A 21 16.02 49.11 -6.14
C ALA A 21 15.64 47.65 -6.24
N LEU A 22 16.49 46.73 -5.78
CA LEU A 22 16.15 45.34 -5.47
C LEU A 22 15.14 45.37 -4.32
N ALA A 23 13.87 45.23 -4.62
CA ALA A 23 12.86 44.94 -3.60
C ALA A 23 13.16 43.55 -3.03
N ALA A 24 13.74 43.49 -1.85
CA ALA A 24 13.87 42.27 -1.06
C ALA A 24 12.44 41.79 -0.70
N LEU A 25 11.99 40.73 -1.34
CA LEU A 25 10.81 40.00 -0.89
C LEU A 25 11.05 39.56 0.56
N PRO A 26 10.11 39.80 1.49
CA PRO A 26 10.26 39.29 2.84
C PRO A 26 10.28 37.75 2.76
N ALA A 27 11.37 37.13 3.16
CA ALA A 27 11.44 35.73 3.44
C ALA A 27 10.34 35.43 4.48
N LEU A 28 9.36 34.61 4.11
CA LEU A 28 8.39 34.08 5.05
C LEU A 28 9.20 33.39 6.17
N ALA A 29 9.31 34.06 7.29
CA ALA A 29 9.95 33.51 8.49
C ALA A 29 9.15 32.22 8.84
N GLN A 30 9.81 31.08 8.69
CA GLN A 30 9.33 29.84 9.26
C GLN A 30 9.27 30.07 10.77
N THR A 31 8.08 30.08 11.33
CA THR A 31 7.89 30.10 12.79
C THR A 31 8.73 28.98 13.38
N PRO A 32 9.65 29.26 14.33
CA PRO A 32 10.40 28.20 14.97
C PRO A 32 9.40 27.27 15.67
N THR A 33 9.31 26.03 15.19
CA THR A 33 8.61 24.98 15.91
C THR A 33 9.35 24.77 17.21
N THR A 34 8.68 25.03 18.34
CA THR A 34 9.20 24.71 19.68
C THR A 34 9.63 23.24 19.70
N PRO A 35 10.86 22.92 20.08
CA PRO A 35 11.29 21.53 20.13
C PRO A 35 10.42 20.80 21.16
N PHE A 36 9.86 19.65 20.77
CA PHE A 36 9.13 18.75 21.67
C PHE A 36 10.06 18.31 22.81
N THR A 37 9.55 18.31 24.04
CA THR A 37 10.28 17.92 25.25
C THR A 37 9.62 16.71 25.90
N ASP A 38 10.28 16.06 26.85
CA ASP A 38 9.68 14.95 27.60
C ASP A 38 8.47 15.38 28.45
N SER A 39 8.38 16.68 28.81
CA SER A 39 7.23 17.26 29.49
C SER A 39 6.08 17.61 28.54
N GLU A 40 6.36 17.81 27.25
CA GLU A 40 5.39 18.07 26.19
C GLU A 40 5.68 17.16 24.99
N PRO A 41 5.33 15.86 25.07
CA PRO A 41 5.63 14.92 24.03
C PRO A 41 4.80 15.20 22.78
N LEU A 42 5.37 14.87 21.60
CA LEU A 42 4.60 14.84 20.36
C LEU A 42 3.44 13.85 20.49
N LYS A 43 2.24 14.29 20.15
CA LYS A 43 1.05 13.43 20.13
C LYS A 43 0.84 12.87 18.72
N ALA A 44 0.86 11.55 18.59
CA ALA A 44 0.58 10.83 17.34
C ALA A 44 -0.67 9.97 17.50
N ALA A 45 -1.60 10.05 16.56
CA ALA A 45 -2.83 9.26 16.58
C ALA A 45 -2.93 8.32 15.40
N PHE A 46 -3.64 7.20 15.61
CA PHE A 46 -3.91 6.18 14.59
C PHE A 46 -5.41 5.87 14.60
N VAL A 47 -6.03 5.86 13.40
CA VAL A 47 -7.48 5.61 13.25
C VAL A 47 -7.67 4.31 12.50
N TYR A 48 -8.25 3.30 13.12
CA TYR A 48 -8.38 1.96 12.56
C TYR A 48 -9.82 1.68 12.11
N VAL A 49 -9.94 1.11 10.90
CA VAL A 49 -11.22 0.83 10.23
C VAL A 49 -11.99 -0.36 10.81
N ALA A 50 -11.36 -1.14 11.65
CA ALA A 50 -11.92 -2.32 12.29
C ALA A 50 -11.28 -2.53 13.67
N PRO A 51 -11.80 -3.44 14.51
CA PRO A 51 -11.18 -3.79 15.78
C PRO A 51 -9.76 -4.35 15.61
N ILE A 52 -8.92 -4.15 16.63
CA ILE A 52 -7.61 -4.78 16.71
C ILE A 52 -7.81 -6.27 17.03
N THR A 53 -7.54 -7.11 16.06
CA THR A 53 -7.57 -8.56 16.20
C THR A 53 -6.16 -9.14 16.38
N GLU A 54 -6.04 -10.47 16.47
CA GLU A 54 -4.73 -11.13 16.64
C GLU A 54 -3.83 -11.07 15.41
N ALA A 55 -4.41 -10.85 14.21
CA ALA A 55 -3.71 -10.74 12.94
C ALA A 55 -4.51 -9.87 11.95
N GLY A 56 -3.99 -9.59 10.77
CA GLY A 56 -4.66 -8.86 9.72
C GLY A 56 -4.21 -7.40 9.58
N TRP A 57 -4.96 -6.62 8.80
CA TRP A 57 -4.63 -5.24 8.43
C TRP A 57 -4.41 -4.34 9.66
N VAL A 58 -5.43 -4.24 10.52
CA VAL A 58 -5.38 -3.36 11.70
C VAL A 58 -4.25 -3.77 12.64
N ARG A 59 -4.02 -5.07 12.84
CA ARG A 59 -2.91 -5.56 13.67
C ARG A 59 -1.55 -5.09 13.17
N GLN A 60 -1.34 -5.03 11.85
CA GLN A 60 -0.07 -4.55 11.31
C GLN A 60 0.15 -3.06 11.57
N HIS A 61 -0.89 -2.25 11.46
CA HIS A 61 -0.80 -0.82 11.79
C HIS A 61 -0.65 -0.58 13.30
N GLU A 62 -1.30 -1.39 14.13
CA GLU A 62 -1.10 -1.36 15.58
C GLU A 62 0.35 -1.74 15.94
N SER A 63 0.92 -2.73 15.26
CA SER A 63 2.35 -3.07 15.43
C SER A 63 3.24 -1.91 15.00
N GLY A 64 2.85 -1.16 13.97
CA GLY A 64 3.51 0.07 13.55
C GLY A 64 3.47 1.14 14.64
N ARG A 65 2.30 1.41 15.21
CA ARG A 65 2.13 2.34 16.34
C ARG A 65 2.99 1.95 17.54
N GLN A 66 2.98 0.67 17.91
CA GLN A 66 3.80 0.16 19.00
C GLN A 66 5.31 0.34 18.74
N ALA A 67 5.75 0.14 17.50
CA ALA A 67 7.13 0.39 17.10
C ALA A 67 7.51 1.87 17.24
N VAL A 68 6.61 2.79 16.87
CA VAL A 68 6.79 4.23 17.08
C VAL A 68 7.01 4.53 18.58
N GLN A 69 6.10 4.04 19.43
CA GLN A 69 6.18 4.26 20.88
C GLN A 69 7.46 3.67 21.48
N ALA A 70 7.83 2.46 21.07
CA ALA A 70 9.04 1.78 21.56
C ALA A 70 10.32 2.51 21.11
N SER A 71 10.37 2.98 19.87
CA SER A 71 11.56 3.64 19.30
C SER A 71 11.79 5.06 19.82
N LEU A 72 10.73 5.81 20.08
CA LEU A 72 10.81 7.24 20.43
C LEU A 72 10.58 7.50 21.92
N GLY A 73 10.14 6.50 22.67
CA GLY A 73 10.01 6.53 24.12
C GLY A 73 9.10 7.65 24.62
N GLN A 74 9.55 8.41 25.60
CA GLN A 74 8.78 9.50 26.23
C GLN A 74 8.65 10.75 25.34
N ARG A 75 9.43 10.87 24.28
CA ARG A 75 9.35 11.98 23.33
C ARG A 75 8.07 11.96 22.48
N VAL A 76 7.34 10.86 22.49
CA VAL A 76 6.07 10.71 21.77
C VAL A 76 5.03 10.05 22.68
N LYS A 77 3.79 10.49 22.53
CA LYS A 77 2.60 9.83 23.11
C LYS A 77 1.72 9.37 21.96
N THR A 78 1.59 8.04 21.80
CA THR A 78 0.72 7.47 20.77
C THR A 78 -0.65 7.13 21.33
N THR A 79 -1.70 7.40 20.56
CA THR A 79 -3.10 7.01 20.83
C THR A 79 -3.68 6.34 19.60
N TYR A 80 -4.77 5.60 19.78
CA TYR A 80 -5.52 5.04 18.66
C TYR A 80 -7.03 5.08 18.94
N VAL A 81 -7.80 5.03 17.86
CA VAL A 81 -9.25 4.80 17.88
C VAL A 81 -9.52 3.67 16.89
N GLU A 82 -10.18 2.62 17.34
CA GLU A 82 -10.49 1.45 16.51
C GLU A 82 -11.98 1.38 16.17
N ASP A 83 -12.33 0.52 15.22
CA ASP A 83 -13.69 0.27 14.76
C ASP A 83 -14.40 1.56 14.26
N VAL A 84 -13.66 2.37 13.50
CA VAL A 84 -14.18 3.61 12.93
C VAL A 84 -14.63 3.36 11.48
N PRO A 85 -15.94 3.43 11.19
CA PRO A 85 -16.42 3.28 9.82
C PRO A 85 -15.88 4.37 8.88
N GLU A 86 -15.69 4.02 7.62
CA GLU A 86 -15.32 5.00 6.58
C GLU A 86 -16.44 6.05 6.38
N GLY A 87 -16.09 7.20 5.84
CA GLY A 87 -17.03 8.29 5.57
C GLY A 87 -17.17 9.29 6.72
N ALA A 88 -18.39 9.58 7.16
CA ALA A 88 -18.68 10.65 8.13
C ALA A 88 -18.10 10.39 9.51
N ASP A 89 -18.09 9.16 9.98
CA ASP A 89 -17.50 8.78 11.26
C ASP A 89 -15.99 8.97 11.26
N ALA A 90 -15.31 8.58 10.17
CA ALA A 90 -13.89 8.82 10.01
C ALA A 90 -13.58 10.32 10.04
N GLU A 91 -14.35 11.15 9.30
CA GLU A 91 -14.17 12.61 9.34
C GLU A 91 -14.29 13.15 10.76
N ARG A 92 -15.34 12.74 11.50
CA ARG A 92 -15.58 13.18 12.88
C ARG A 92 -14.41 12.80 13.78
N VAL A 93 -13.99 11.53 13.78
CA VAL A 93 -12.90 11.05 14.65
C VAL A 93 -11.57 11.72 14.32
N ILE A 94 -11.22 11.87 13.03
CA ILE A 94 -9.98 12.55 12.59
C ILE A 94 -10.01 14.00 13.05
N ARG A 95 -11.14 14.68 12.94
CA ARG A 95 -11.33 16.06 13.39
C ARG A 95 -11.19 16.19 14.90
N ASP A 96 -11.81 15.32 15.67
CA ASP A 96 -11.72 15.30 17.13
C ASP A 96 -10.26 15.11 17.59
N LEU A 97 -9.51 14.22 16.95
CA LEU A 97 -8.09 14.02 17.24
C LEU A 97 -7.26 15.28 16.92
N ALA A 98 -7.54 15.94 15.80
CA ALA A 98 -6.86 17.19 15.44
C ALA A 98 -7.16 18.31 16.46
N GLN A 99 -8.42 18.44 16.90
CA GLN A 99 -8.86 19.39 17.95
C GLN A 99 -8.22 19.10 19.31
N GLN A 100 -7.95 17.83 19.64
CA GLN A 100 -7.25 17.42 20.86
C GLN A 100 -5.74 17.71 20.82
N GLY A 101 -5.25 18.33 19.75
CA GLY A 101 -3.86 18.76 19.61
C GLY A 101 -2.92 17.63 19.22
N HIS A 102 -3.38 16.62 18.48
CA HIS A 102 -2.47 15.67 17.86
C HIS A 102 -1.68 16.35 16.74
N HIS A 103 -0.38 16.08 16.66
CA HIS A 103 0.54 16.71 15.72
C HIS A 103 0.65 15.95 14.41
N ILE A 104 0.45 14.62 14.48
CA ILE A 104 0.42 13.74 13.31
C ILE A 104 -0.67 12.66 13.50
N ILE A 105 -1.45 12.41 12.45
CA ILE A 105 -2.57 11.47 12.46
C ILE A 105 -2.42 10.51 11.29
N PHE A 106 -2.34 9.22 11.57
CA PHE A 106 -2.31 8.13 10.59
C PHE A 106 -3.71 7.60 10.34
N THR A 107 -4.08 7.49 9.07
CA THR A 107 -5.42 7.10 8.63
C THR A 107 -5.36 5.92 7.65
N PRO A 108 -5.09 4.69 8.17
CA PRO A 108 -4.85 3.51 7.34
C PRO A 108 -6.15 2.85 6.84
N SER A 109 -6.81 3.50 5.90
CA SER A 109 -7.85 2.90 5.06
C SER A 109 -8.06 3.72 3.79
N PHE A 110 -8.41 3.04 2.69
CA PHE A 110 -8.68 3.68 1.41
C PHE A 110 -9.79 4.73 1.50
N GLY A 111 -10.90 4.39 2.16
CA GLY A 111 -12.04 5.29 2.35
C GLY A 111 -11.80 6.44 3.35
N TYR A 112 -10.64 6.46 4.02
CA TYR A 112 -10.27 7.58 4.90
C TYR A 112 -9.63 8.75 4.16
N MET A 113 -9.25 8.59 2.88
CA MET A 113 -8.54 9.62 2.13
C MET A 113 -9.33 10.93 2.05
N GLU A 114 -10.57 10.89 1.58
CA GLU A 114 -11.40 12.11 1.43
C GLU A 114 -11.74 12.76 2.79
N PRO A 115 -12.17 12.00 3.85
CA PRO A 115 -12.27 12.54 5.21
C PRO A 115 -11.00 13.22 5.71
N THR A 116 -9.83 12.59 5.50
CA THR A 116 -8.53 13.15 5.90
C THR A 116 -8.24 14.46 5.19
N LEU A 117 -8.42 14.53 3.86
CA LEU A 117 -8.21 15.74 3.09
C LEU A 117 -9.15 16.88 3.49
N LYS A 118 -10.39 16.54 3.86
CA LYS A 118 -11.37 17.51 4.32
C LYS A 118 -10.96 18.12 5.65
N VAL A 119 -10.58 17.30 6.62
CA VAL A 119 -10.11 17.75 7.94
C VAL A 119 -8.80 18.53 7.83
N ALA A 120 -7.87 18.06 7.01
CA ALA A 120 -6.56 18.69 6.84
C ALA A 120 -6.62 20.16 6.41
N ARG A 121 -7.65 20.57 5.67
CA ARG A 121 -7.87 21.97 5.27
C ARG A 121 -8.12 22.89 6.47
N ASP A 122 -8.81 22.38 7.50
CA ASP A 122 -9.17 23.13 8.70
C ASP A 122 -8.04 23.14 9.74
N PHE A 123 -7.07 22.21 9.62
CA PHE A 123 -5.96 22.01 10.56
C PHE A 123 -4.59 22.04 9.85
N PRO A 124 -4.15 23.18 9.30
CA PRO A 124 -2.94 23.27 8.45
C PRO A 124 -1.65 22.90 9.19
N ASN A 125 -1.61 23.02 10.51
CA ASN A 125 -0.44 22.69 11.32
C ASN A 125 -0.35 21.19 11.68
N VAL A 126 -1.45 20.44 11.62
CA VAL A 126 -1.48 19.00 11.86
C VAL A 126 -0.99 18.27 10.59
N LYS A 127 -0.17 17.24 10.77
CA LYS A 127 0.31 16.38 9.69
C LYS A 127 -0.56 15.13 9.58
N PHE A 128 -0.85 14.71 8.36
CA PHE A 128 -1.70 13.55 8.10
C PHE A 128 -0.96 12.56 7.21
N GLU A 129 -1.02 11.28 7.57
CA GLU A 129 -0.50 10.15 6.81
C GLU A 129 -1.68 9.31 6.33
N SER A 130 -2.13 9.57 5.09
CA SER A 130 -3.21 8.80 4.47
C SER A 130 -2.63 7.53 3.85
N ILE A 131 -2.81 6.39 4.54
CA ILE A 131 -2.31 5.11 4.05
C ILE A 131 -3.33 4.53 3.07
N THR A 132 -2.83 4.03 1.94
CA THR A 132 -3.59 3.61 0.74
C THR A 132 -4.29 4.74 -0.02
N GLY A 133 -4.11 5.99 0.41
CA GLY A 133 -4.54 7.17 -0.34
C GLY A 133 -3.68 7.42 -1.58
N TYR A 134 -4.17 8.29 -2.48
CA TYR A 134 -3.46 8.71 -3.70
C TYR A 134 -3.48 10.23 -3.94
N LYS A 135 -4.16 11.00 -3.07
CA LYS A 135 -4.20 12.47 -3.13
C LYS A 135 -3.41 13.05 -1.97
N THR A 136 -2.49 13.95 -2.26
CA THR A 136 -1.69 14.69 -1.28
C THR A 136 -2.22 16.12 -1.10
N ALA A 137 -1.82 16.77 0.01
CA ALA A 137 -1.98 18.19 0.26
C ALA A 137 -0.74 18.72 1.00
N ALA A 138 -0.65 20.02 1.27
CA ALA A 138 0.52 20.60 1.94
C ALA A 138 0.86 19.93 3.28
N ASN A 139 -0.17 19.46 4.01
CA ASN A 139 -0.05 18.75 5.28
C ASN A 139 -0.59 17.31 5.24
N VAL A 140 -0.85 16.76 4.06
CA VAL A 140 -1.26 15.36 3.86
C VAL A 140 -0.24 14.65 2.98
N ALA A 141 0.42 13.64 3.52
CA ALA A 141 1.21 12.69 2.75
C ALA A 141 0.41 11.40 2.52
N VAL A 142 0.78 10.66 1.50
CA VAL A 142 0.21 9.35 1.22
C VAL A 142 1.30 8.29 1.24
N ALA A 143 0.95 7.10 1.72
CA ALA A 143 1.82 5.94 1.64
C ALA A 143 1.00 4.71 1.22
N ASN A 144 1.61 3.90 0.37
CA ASN A 144 1.07 2.61 0.02
C ASN A 144 2.22 1.62 -0.18
N ALA A 145 1.93 0.33 -0.14
CA ALA A 145 2.91 -0.69 -0.45
C ALA A 145 2.60 -1.36 -1.80
N ARG A 146 3.64 -1.85 -2.46
CA ARG A 146 3.52 -2.68 -3.67
C ARG A 146 3.10 -4.10 -3.27
N TYR A 147 1.90 -4.21 -2.69
CA TYR A 147 1.35 -5.49 -2.20
C TYR A 147 1.38 -6.57 -3.27
N PHE A 148 1.20 -6.18 -4.53
CA PHE A 148 1.19 -7.06 -5.68
C PHE A 148 2.52 -7.85 -5.84
N GLU A 149 3.66 -7.32 -5.39
CA GLU A 149 4.93 -8.03 -5.42
C GLU A 149 4.88 -9.28 -4.52
N GLY A 150 4.42 -9.13 -3.28
CA GLY A 150 4.21 -10.25 -2.37
C GLY A 150 3.11 -11.22 -2.85
N ARG A 151 2.08 -10.68 -3.52
CA ARG A 151 1.00 -11.50 -4.10
C ARG A 151 1.50 -12.37 -5.25
N TYR A 152 2.38 -11.86 -6.10
CA TYR A 152 3.00 -12.65 -7.16
C TYR A 152 3.77 -13.83 -6.58
N LEU A 153 4.60 -13.59 -5.54
CA LEU A 153 5.34 -14.63 -4.85
C LEU A 153 4.43 -15.67 -4.19
N ALA A 154 3.35 -15.21 -3.56
CA ALA A 154 2.33 -16.08 -2.99
C ALA A 154 1.62 -16.92 -4.06
N GLY A 155 1.40 -16.34 -5.24
CA GLY A 155 0.88 -17.05 -6.40
C GLY A 155 1.79 -18.20 -6.85
N ILE A 156 3.12 -17.99 -6.91
CA ILE A 156 4.08 -19.06 -7.20
C ILE A 156 3.93 -20.20 -6.19
N ALA A 157 3.92 -19.90 -4.89
CA ALA A 157 3.75 -20.94 -3.86
C ALA A 157 2.41 -21.66 -4.02
N ALA A 158 1.31 -20.93 -4.25
CA ALA A 158 -0.01 -21.49 -4.47
C ALA A 158 -0.04 -22.42 -5.70
N GLY A 159 0.60 -22.02 -6.80
CA GLY A 159 0.68 -22.81 -8.04
C GLY A 159 1.46 -24.12 -7.88
N ARG A 160 2.47 -24.14 -6.99
CA ARG A 160 3.24 -25.35 -6.62
C ARG A 160 2.46 -26.25 -5.66
N MET A 161 1.55 -25.68 -4.86
CA MET A 161 0.86 -26.40 -3.79
C MET A 161 -0.53 -26.90 -4.18
N THR A 162 -1.22 -26.26 -5.13
CA THR A 162 -2.55 -26.67 -5.58
C THR A 162 -2.52 -28.02 -6.30
N ARG A 163 -3.51 -28.87 -6.02
CA ARG A 163 -3.75 -30.15 -6.66
C ARG A 163 -4.96 -30.08 -7.61
N SER A 164 -5.94 -29.25 -7.26
CA SER A 164 -7.15 -29.06 -8.06
C SER A 164 -6.95 -28.10 -9.24
N GLN A 165 -5.84 -27.38 -9.28
CA GLN A 165 -5.58 -26.28 -10.22
C GLN A 165 -6.58 -25.12 -10.10
N VAL A 166 -7.30 -25.05 -8.99
CA VAL A 166 -8.25 -23.98 -8.68
C VAL A 166 -7.87 -23.31 -7.38
N ALA A 167 -7.56 -22.03 -7.43
CA ALA A 167 -7.42 -21.18 -6.26
C ALA A 167 -8.68 -20.34 -6.06
N GLY A 168 -9.01 -20.05 -4.82
CA GLY A 168 -10.07 -19.12 -4.44
C GLY A 168 -9.48 -17.81 -3.95
N TYR A 169 -10.13 -16.69 -4.27
CA TYR A 169 -9.72 -15.37 -3.81
C TYR A 169 -10.91 -14.60 -3.21
N VAL A 170 -10.86 -14.33 -1.91
CA VAL A 170 -11.85 -13.50 -1.23
C VAL A 170 -11.37 -12.05 -1.26
N ALA A 171 -12.13 -11.15 -1.88
CA ALA A 171 -11.73 -9.78 -2.13
C ALA A 171 -12.71 -8.77 -1.52
N GLY A 172 -12.19 -7.65 -1.02
CA GLY A 172 -12.99 -6.56 -0.49
C GLY A 172 -13.70 -5.80 -1.60
N PHE A 173 -13.05 -4.84 -2.20
CA PHE A 173 -13.60 -3.98 -3.25
C PHE A 173 -12.81 -4.11 -4.55
N PRO A 174 -13.45 -3.97 -5.74
CA PRO A 174 -12.78 -4.03 -7.03
C PRO A 174 -12.07 -2.70 -7.39
N ILE A 175 -11.18 -2.24 -6.50
CA ILE A 175 -10.35 -1.05 -6.71
C ILE A 175 -8.98 -1.44 -7.27
N PRO A 176 -8.24 -0.53 -7.91
CA PRO A 176 -6.96 -0.82 -8.56
C PRO A 176 -5.98 -1.59 -7.68
N GLU A 177 -5.82 -1.25 -6.41
CA GLU A 177 -4.93 -1.93 -5.47
C GLU A 177 -5.28 -3.43 -5.31
N VAL A 178 -6.57 -3.75 -5.17
CA VAL A 178 -7.04 -5.13 -5.02
C VAL A 178 -6.88 -5.89 -6.34
N LEU A 179 -7.16 -5.23 -7.48
CA LEU A 179 -6.97 -5.80 -8.80
C LEU A 179 -5.50 -6.10 -9.10
N GLN A 180 -4.57 -5.20 -8.71
CA GLN A 180 -3.13 -5.45 -8.77
C GLN A 180 -2.78 -6.74 -8.01
N GLY A 181 -3.26 -6.89 -6.79
CA GLY A 181 -2.99 -8.04 -5.94
C GLY A 181 -3.52 -9.34 -6.52
N LEU A 182 -4.78 -9.37 -6.97
CA LEU A 182 -5.44 -10.52 -7.59
C LEU A 182 -4.75 -10.92 -8.90
N ASN A 183 -4.46 -9.95 -9.77
CA ASN A 183 -3.81 -10.19 -11.04
C ASN A 183 -2.37 -10.71 -10.85
N ALA A 184 -1.59 -10.11 -9.96
CA ALA A 184 -0.23 -10.55 -9.67
C ALA A 184 -0.21 -11.96 -9.05
N PHE A 185 -1.13 -12.27 -8.13
CA PHE A 185 -1.30 -13.62 -7.60
C PHE A 185 -1.58 -14.63 -8.72
N THR A 186 -2.49 -14.30 -9.62
CA THR A 186 -2.84 -15.17 -10.75
C THR A 186 -1.68 -15.34 -11.72
N LEU A 187 -0.95 -14.27 -12.03
CA LEU A 187 0.24 -14.33 -12.87
C LEU A 187 1.34 -15.21 -12.23
N GLY A 188 1.58 -15.04 -10.93
CA GLY A 188 2.54 -15.87 -10.18
C GLY A 188 2.12 -17.35 -10.17
N LEU A 189 0.84 -17.64 -9.90
CA LEU A 189 0.28 -18.98 -9.91
C LEU A 189 0.44 -19.65 -11.28
N ARG A 190 0.07 -18.96 -12.36
CA ARG A 190 0.13 -19.49 -13.73
C ARG A 190 1.55 -19.55 -14.29
N SER A 191 2.50 -18.80 -13.73
CA SER A 191 3.92 -18.88 -14.15
C SER A 191 4.54 -20.26 -13.87
N VAL A 192 4.00 -20.99 -12.89
CA VAL A 192 4.46 -22.33 -12.50
C VAL A 192 3.39 -23.43 -12.71
N ASN A 193 2.15 -23.05 -12.95
CA ASN A 193 1.03 -23.93 -13.24
C ASN A 193 0.08 -23.26 -14.28
N PRO A 194 0.42 -23.31 -15.58
CA PRO A 194 -0.31 -22.56 -16.63
C PRO A 194 -1.80 -22.88 -16.76
N GLN A 195 -2.23 -24.07 -16.34
CA GLN A 195 -3.63 -24.51 -16.40
C GLN A 195 -4.45 -24.04 -15.19
N ALA A 196 -3.81 -23.54 -14.16
CA ALA A 196 -4.50 -23.11 -12.96
C ALA A 196 -5.36 -21.85 -13.19
N SER A 197 -6.46 -21.78 -12.46
CA SER A 197 -7.40 -20.66 -12.48
C SER A 197 -7.67 -20.13 -11.08
N VAL A 198 -8.15 -18.90 -11.00
CA VAL A 198 -8.52 -18.22 -9.76
C VAL A 198 -9.99 -17.81 -9.82
N LYS A 199 -10.80 -18.30 -8.88
CA LYS A 199 -12.18 -17.85 -8.67
C LYS A 199 -12.20 -16.74 -7.65
N VAL A 200 -12.93 -15.65 -7.91
CA VAL A 200 -13.01 -14.50 -7.00
C VAL A 200 -14.43 -14.29 -6.48
N VAL A 201 -14.55 -13.99 -5.18
CA VAL A 201 -15.78 -13.52 -4.54
C VAL A 201 -15.53 -12.12 -3.97
N TRP A 202 -16.37 -11.16 -4.37
CA TRP A 202 -16.32 -9.78 -3.92
C TRP A 202 -17.28 -9.56 -2.76
N LEU A 203 -16.77 -9.04 -1.62
CA LEU A 203 -17.58 -8.82 -0.41
C LEU A 203 -18.15 -7.41 -0.32
N ASN A 204 -17.53 -6.44 -0.98
CA ASN A 204 -17.78 -5.00 -0.79
C ASN A 204 -17.68 -4.60 0.69
N ALA A 205 -16.69 -5.17 1.39
CA ALA A 205 -16.33 -4.87 2.77
C ALA A 205 -14.84 -5.15 2.99
N TRP A 206 -14.18 -4.37 3.85
CA TRP A 206 -12.80 -4.64 4.25
C TRP A 206 -12.70 -5.66 5.38
N PHE A 207 -13.69 -5.68 6.27
CA PHE A 207 -13.70 -6.54 7.43
C PHE A 207 -15.14 -7.02 7.70
N ASP A 208 -15.40 -8.30 7.47
CA ASP A 208 -16.69 -8.96 7.74
C ASP A 208 -16.42 -10.46 7.94
N PRO A 209 -15.96 -10.88 9.12
CA PRO A 209 -15.55 -12.26 9.36
C PRO A 209 -16.59 -13.32 8.98
N PRO A 210 -17.91 -13.15 9.26
CA PRO A 210 -18.93 -14.10 8.80
C PRO A 210 -18.96 -14.24 7.27
N ARG A 211 -19.03 -13.12 6.54
CA ARG A 211 -19.09 -13.14 5.07
C ARG A 211 -17.77 -13.59 4.43
N GLU A 212 -16.62 -13.27 5.04
CA GLU A 212 -15.31 -13.78 4.61
C GLU A 212 -15.26 -15.31 4.71
N ARG A 213 -15.77 -15.88 5.83
CA ARG A 213 -15.88 -17.32 6.02
C ARG A 213 -16.81 -17.97 4.97
N ASP A 214 -17.99 -17.41 4.76
CA ASP A 214 -18.97 -17.94 3.80
C ASP A 214 -18.43 -17.93 2.37
N ALA A 215 -17.71 -16.86 2.00
CA ALA A 215 -17.03 -16.76 0.71
C ALA A 215 -15.93 -17.83 0.56
N ALA A 216 -15.13 -18.05 1.60
CA ALA A 216 -14.09 -19.08 1.63
C ALA A 216 -14.70 -20.47 1.47
N MET A 217 -15.78 -20.78 2.22
CA MET A 217 -16.50 -22.05 2.13
C MET A 217 -17.08 -22.25 0.73
N THR A 218 -17.68 -21.21 0.14
CA THR A 218 -18.23 -21.24 -1.23
C THR A 218 -17.14 -21.57 -2.26
N LEU A 219 -15.99 -20.92 -2.17
CA LEU A 219 -14.85 -21.16 -3.07
C LEU A 219 -14.31 -22.59 -2.94
N MET A 220 -14.18 -23.11 -1.71
CA MET A 220 -13.75 -24.49 -1.47
C MET A 220 -14.78 -25.50 -2.01
N ASN A 221 -16.07 -25.25 -1.83
CA ASN A 221 -17.13 -26.09 -2.39
C ASN A 221 -17.14 -26.07 -3.93
N GLN A 222 -16.61 -25.02 -4.55
CA GLN A 222 -16.42 -24.90 -5.99
C GLN A 222 -15.08 -25.47 -6.49
N GLY A 223 -14.35 -26.21 -5.64
CA GLY A 223 -13.14 -26.93 -6.00
C GLY A 223 -11.83 -26.20 -5.73
N ALA A 224 -11.85 -25.03 -5.09
CA ALA A 224 -10.61 -24.38 -4.67
C ALA A 224 -9.96 -25.14 -3.51
N ASP A 225 -8.70 -25.54 -3.66
CA ASP A 225 -7.91 -26.19 -2.62
C ASP A 225 -6.80 -25.29 -2.04
N VAL A 226 -6.65 -24.11 -2.60
CA VAL A 226 -5.80 -23.02 -2.09
C VAL A 226 -6.62 -21.73 -2.04
N LEU A 227 -6.60 -21.03 -0.92
CA LEU A 227 -7.25 -19.74 -0.75
C LEU A 227 -6.26 -18.60 -0.63
N ALA A 228 -6.64 -17.45 -1.14
CA ALA A 228 -6.02 -16.16 -0.89
C ALA A 228 -7.13 -15.14 -0.60
N PHE A 229 -6.79 -14.02 0.00
CA PHE A 229 -7.78 -13.00 0.34
C PHE A 229 -7.18 -11.60 0.41
N HIS A 230 -8.02 -10.58 0.23
CA HIS A 230 -7.69 -9.17 0.41
C HIS A 230 -8.79 -8.53 1.26
N THR A 231 -8.92 -9.05 2.47
CA THR A 231 -9.80 -8.60 3.54
C THR A 231 -9.04 -8.59 4.85
N GLY A 232 -9.60 -8.07 5.91
CA GLY A 232 -8.88 -7.71 7.12
C GLY A 232 -8.93 -8.73 8.25
N SER A 233 -9.76 -9.78 8.17
CA SER A 233 -9.94 -10.75 9.25
C SER A 233 -9.13 -12.03 9.06
N THR A 234 -9.17 -12.90 10.06
CA THR A 234 -8.56 -14.23 10.03
C THR A 234 -9.51 -15.33 9.50
N ALA A 235 -10.75 -14.98 9.15
CA ALA A 235 -11.82 -15.95 8.89
C ALA A 235 -11.54 -16.88 7.71
N VAL A 236 -10.90 -16.37 6.63
CA VAL A 236 -10.53 -17.20 5.47
C VAL A 236 -9.50 -18.26 5.87
N MET A 237 -8.50 -17.88 6.68
CA MET A 237 -7.48 -18.81 7.18
C MET A 237 -8.09 -19.88 8.08
N ALA A 238 -8.97 -19.48 9.01
CA ALA A 238 -9.67 -20.40 9.90
C ALA A 238 -10.55 -21.39 9.12
N ALA A 239 -11.28 -20.92 8.09
CA ALA A 239 -12.09 -21.77 7.22
C ALA A 239 -11.24 -22.78 6.44
N ALA A 240 -10.09 -22.36 5.91
CA ALA A 240 -9.14 -23.25 5.24
C ALA A 240 -8.60 -24.33 6.20
N GLN A 241 -8.22 -23.94 7.41
CA GLN A 241 -7.75 -24.85 8.46
C GLN A 241 -8.79 -25.91 8.81
N GLU A 242 -10.04 -25.48 9.02
CA GLU A 242 -11.16 -26.37 9.34
C GLU A 242 -11.42 -27.41 8.24
N ARG A 243 -11.28 -27.00 6.98
CA ARG A 243 -11.52 -27.87 5.82
C ARG A 243 -10.27 -28.65 5.37
N GLY A 244 -9.13 -28.50 6.08
CA GLY A 244 -7.87 -29.14 5.70
C GLY A 244 -7.28 -28.65 4.38
N GLN A 245 -7.76 -27.51 3.87
CA GLN A 245 -7.28 -26.86 2.66
C GLN A 245 -6.10 -25.93 2.98
N LEU A 246 -5.50 -25.34 1.97
CA LEU A 246 -4.36 -24.42 2.11
C LEU A 246 -4.80 -22.98 1.93
N ALA A 247 -4.09 -22.05 2.56
CA ALA A 247 -4.33 -20.62 2.37
C ALA A 247 -3.05 -19.80 2.49
N VAL A 248 -3.02 -18.66 1.80
CA VAL A 248 -1.98 -17.64 1.92
C VAL A 248 -2.41 -16.61 2.95
N ALA A 249 -1.63 -16.46 4.01
CA ALA A 249 -1.87 -15.42 5.01
C ALA A 249 -1.52 -14.04 4.43
N TYR A 250 -2.32 -13.04 4.80
CA TYR A 250 -2.17 -11.67 4.31
C TYR A 250 -2.15 -10.66 5.45
N HIS A 251 -1.37 -9.62 5.26
CA HIS A 251 -1.02 -8.58 6.22
C HIS A 251 -0.12 -9.08 7.36
N SER A 252 -0.43 -10.24 7.95
CA SER A 252 0.26 -10.80 9.12
C SER A 252 0.53 -12.30 8.93
N ASP A 253 1.47 -12.83 9.72
CA ASP A 253 1.59 -14.28 9.96
C ASP A 253 0.36 -14.77 10.74
N MET A 254 -0.28 -15.82 10.25
CA MET A 254 -1.52 -16.38 10.80
C MET A 254 -1.35 -17.87 11.22
N ARG A 255 -0.11 -18.35 11.45
CA ARG A 255 0.12 -19.74 11.90
C ARG A 255 -0.52 -20.05 13.25
N ARG A 256 -0.81 -19.04 14.07
CA ARG A 256 -1.58 -19.26 15.31
C ARG A 256 -3.04 -19.60 15.03
N VAL A 257 -3.61 -19.05 13.96
CA VAL A 257 -5.00 -19.28 13.53
C VAL A 257 -5.10 -20.54 12.68
N ALA A 258 -4.13 -20.75 11.78
CA ALA A 258 -4.15 -21.79 10.78
C ALA A 258 -2.78 -22.47 10.65
N PRO A 259 -2.37 -23.25 11.69
CA PRO A 259 -1.02 -23.83 11.78
C PRO A 259 -0.70 -24.76 10.61
N ASP A 260 -1.67 -25.50 10.09
CA ASP A 260 -1.48 -26.45 9.00
C ASP A 260 -1.93 -25.93 7.63
N ALA A 261 -2.81 -24.93 7.61
CA ALA A 261 -3.34 -24.39 6.35
C ALA A 261 -2.44 -23.32 5.74
N GLN A 262 -1.66 -22.59 6.53
CA GLN A 262 -0.83 -21.52 5.99
C GLN A 262 0.22 -22.06 5.02
N ILE A 263 0.25 -21.52 3.80
CA ILE A 263 1.35 -21.74 2.86
C ILE A 263 2.52 -20.81 3.24
N LEU A 264 2.27 -19.53 3.27
CA LEU A 264 3.20 -18.47 3.64
C LEU A 264 2.41 -17.23 4.06
N ALA A 265 3.09 -16.25 4.62
CA ALA A 265 2.52 -14.94 4.88
C ALA A 265 3.12 -13.87 3.95
N VAL A 266 2.25 -13.01 3.41
CA VAL A 266 2.65 -11.73 2.81
C VAL A 266 2.40 -10.67 3.86
N THR A 267 3.48 -10.12 4.42
CA THR A 267 3.42 -9.17 5.54
C THR A 267 3.85 -7.78 5.12
N HIS A 268 3.34 -6.78 5.83
CA HIS A 268 3.63 -5.36 5.59
C HIS A 268 4.36 -4.76 6.79
N GLN A 269 5.39 -3.97 6.53
CA GLN A 269 6.30 -3.47 7.57
C GLN A 269 6.09 -1.96 7.76
N TRP A 270 5.06 -1.57 8.52
CA TRP A 270 4.72 -0.16 8.75
C TRP A 270 5.56 0.52 9.83
N GLY A 271 6.10 -0.23 10.78
CA GLY A 271 6.79 0.32 11.95
C GLY A 271 7.95 1.25 11.62
N GLU A 272 8.77 0.91 10.63
CA GLU A 272 9.88 1.76 10.20
C GLU A 272 9.38 3.02 9.49
N TYR A 273 8.38 2.88 8.61
CA TYR A 273 7.75 4.01 7.94
C TYR A 273 7.15 4.99 8.96
N ASP A 274 6.27 4.50 9.83
CA ASP A 274 5.56 5.31 10.82
C ASP A 274 6.54 6.02 11.76
N THR A 275 7.56 5.29 12.26
CA THR A 275 8.60 5.86 13.12
C THR A 275 9.38 6.98 12.42
N ARG A 276 9.75 6.80 11.17
CA ARG A 276 10.45 7.81 10.37
C ARG A 276 9.57 9.06 10.16
N ARG A 277 8.26 8.89 9.93
CA ARG A 277 7.33 10.02 9.75
C ARG A 277 7.12 10.81 11.03
N VAL A 278 6.90 10.13 12.16
CA VAL A 278 6.81 10.80 13.48
C VAL A 278 8.10 11.50 13.84
N LYS A 279 9.26 10.86 13.62
CA LYS A 279 10.57 11.47 13.84
C LYS A 279 10.77 12.72 12.98
N ALA A 280 10.31 12.71 11.73
CA ALA A 280 10.37 13.88 10.86
C ALA A 280 9.57 15.07 11.40
N VAL A 281 8.41 14.83 12.05
CA VAL A 281 7.66 15.90 12.74
C VAL A 281 8.42 16.42 13.96
N LEU A 282 8.97 15.51 14.80
CA LEU A 282 9.80 15.88 15.96
C LEU A 282 10.98 16.81 15.59
N GLU A 283 11.53 16.60 14.41
CA GLU A 283 12.72 17.32 13.91
C GLU A 283 12.36 18.50 12.99
N GLY A 284 11.08 18.82 12.83
CA GLY A 284 10.62 19.90 11.95
C GLY A 284 10.93 19.69 10.46
N ARG A 285 11.18 18.42 10.04
CA ARG A 285 11.58 18.05 8.68
C ARG A 285 10.48 17.31 7.90
N TRP A 286 9.30 17.18 8.49
CA TRP A 286 8.20 16.50 7.81
C TRP A 286 7.80 17.25 6.54
N GLN A 287 7.65 16.51 5.47
CA GLN A 287 7.19 17.02 4.19
C GLN A 287 6.09 16.10 3.64
N SER A 288 5.11 16.70 2.98
CA SER A 288 4.15 15.95 2.20
C SER A 288 4.83 15.24 1.02
N GLY A 289 4.24 14.16 0.56
CA GLY A 289 4.73 13.39 -0.56
C GLY A 289 4.00 12.07 -0.70
N SER A 290 4.44 11.27 -1.65
CA SER A 290 3.90 9.93 -1.90
C SER A 290 5.01 8.89 -1.76
N VAL A 291 4.72 7.83 -1.01
CA VAL A 291 5.60 6.65 -0.87
C VAL A 291 4.85 5.42 -1.38
N TRP A 292 5.50 4.66 -2.25
CA TRP A 292 4.99 3.38 -2.74
C TRP A 292 6.13 2.36 -2.76
N GLY A 293 6.40 1.78 -1.60
CA GLY A 293 7.52 0.85 -1.39
C GLY A 293 7.10 -0.60 -1.51
N GLY A 294 8.02 -1.43 -1.95
CA GLY A 294 7.81 -2.86 -2.18
C GLY A 294 8.76 -3.73 -1.36
N VAL A 295 9.10 -4.87 -1.94
CA VAL A 295 10.07 -5.81 -1.38
C VAL A 295 11.46 -5.19 -1.26
N ARG A 296 11.88 -4.41 -2.25
CA ARG A 296 13.18 -3.72 -2.25
C ARG A 296 13.33 -2.76 -1.08
N GLU A 297 12.28 -1.99 -0.79
CA GLU A 297 12.24 -1.01 0.30
C GLU A 297 11.93 -1.64 1.67
N GLY A 298 11.72 -2.96 1.71
CA GLY A 298 11.39 -3.68 2.94
C GLY A 298 9.96 -3.46 3.46
N MET A 299 9.09 -2.78 2.69
CA MET A 299 7.70 -2.57 3.09
C MET A 299 6.82 -3.81 2.89
N VAL A 300 7.20 -4.71 1.99
CA VAL A 300 6.53 -5.99 1.74
C VAL A 300 7.52 -7.12 1.96
N ARG A 301 7.14 -8.14 2.72
CA ARG A 301 7.93 -9.35 2.96
C ARG A 301 7.08 -10.58 2.73
N VAL A 302 7.73 -11.64 2.24
CA VAL A 302 7.15 -12.97 2.10
C VAL A 302 7.99 -13.95 2.91
N GLY A 303 7.32 -14.76 3.72
CA GLY A 303 7.98 -15.71 4.61
C GLY A 303 6.99 -16.47 5.45
N ASP A 304 7.38 -16.81 6.67
CA ASP A 304 6.53 -17.51 7.66
C ASP A 304 5.81 -18.72 7.04
N PHE A 305 6.61 -19.55 6.34
CA PHE A 305 6.11 -20.74 5.66
C PHE A 305 5.51 -21.74 6.65
N GLY A 306 4.36 -22.29 6.28
CA GLY A 306 3.71 -23.34 7.02
C GLY A 306 4.40 -24.70 6.86
N PRO A 307 4.09 -25.68 7.76
CA PRO A 307 4.79 -26.95 7.82
C PRO A 307 4.59 -27.86 6.59
N ARG A 308 3.52 -27.66 5.86
CA ARG A 308 3.19 -28.44 4.64
C ARG A 308 3.94 -27.99 3.40
N VAL A 309 4.67 -26.86 3.45
CA VAL A 309 5.36 -26.29 2.28
C VAL A 309 6.73 -26.95 2.09
N PRO A 310 6.99 -27.63 0.98
CA PRO A 310 8.28 -28.26 0.71
C PRO A 310 9.42 -27.25 0.72
N LYS A 311 10.61 -27.65 1.20
CA LYS A 311 11.80 -26.79 1.21
C LYS A 311 12.17 -26.23 -0.16
N ALA A 312 11.97 -27.02 -1.22
CA ALA A 312 12.21 -26.56 -2.59
C ALA A 312 11.30 -25.38 -2.98
N VAL A 313 10.03 -25.40 -2.60
CA VAL A 313 9.09 -24.30 -2.86
C VAL A 313 9.48 -23.07 -2.04
N GLN A 314 9.85 -23.24 -0.75
CA GLN A 314 10.35 -22.14 0.08
C GLN A 314 11.58 -21.48 -0.56
N ALA A 315 12.55 -22.29 -1.01
CA ALA A 315 13.75 -21.77 -1.66
C ALA A 315 13.45 -21.04 -2.98
N GLU A 316 12.54 -21.57 -3.82
CA GLU A 316 12.10 -20.91 -5.05
C GLU A 316 11.48 -19.55 -4.76
N VAL A 317 10.54 -19.46 -3.81
CA VAL A 317 9.86 -18.20 -3.44
C VAL A 317 10.86 -17.17 -2.92
N LEU A 318 11.80 -17.58 -2.05
CA LEU A 318 12.82 -16.67 -1.51
C LEU A 318 13.80 -16.19 -2.60
N ALA A 319 14.18 -17.05 -3.54
CA ALA A 319 14.99 -16.65 -4.68
C ALA A 319 14.26 -15.61 -5.55
N ARG A 320 12.97 -15.82 -5.83
CA ARG A 320 12.15 -14.86 -6.57
C ARG A 320 11.93 -13.55 -5.81
N GLN A 321 11.86 -13.60 -4.48
CA GLN A 321 11.84 -12.38 -3.66
C GLN A 321 13.14 -11.58 -3.82
N GLN A 322 14.29 -12.25 -3.88
CA GLN A 322 15.57 -11.60 -4.17
C GLN A 322 15.62 -11.01 -5.59
N ASP A 323 15.03 -11.70 -6.56
CA ASP A 323 14.94 -11.18 -7.94
C ASP A 323 14.07 -9.91 -8.02
N LEU A 324 12.96 -9.86 -7.28
CA LEU A 324 12.13 -8.65 -7.13
C LEU A 324 12.91 -7.51 -6.47
N ALA A 325 13.56 -7.77 -5.34
CA ALA A 325 14.37 -6.77 -4.65
C ALA A 325 15.51 -6.19 -5.54
N ALA A 326 16.10 -7.04 -6.39
CA ALA A 326 17.14 -6.64 -7.33
C ALA A 326 16.59 -6.04 -8.64
N GLY A 327 15.27 -6.01 -8.83
CA GLY A 327 14.64 -5.50 -10.05
C GLY A 327 14.75 -6.42 -11.29
N ARG A 328 15.19 -7.67 -11.10
CA ARG A 328 15.28 -8.68 -12.17
C ARG A 328 13.95 -9.34 -12.49
N LEU A 329 13.02 -9.31 -11.55
CA LEU A 329 11.65 -9.80 -11.70
C LEU A 329 10.68 -8.64 -11.59
N GLN A 330 9.72 -8.57 -12.51
CA GLN A 330 8.63 -7.59 -12.51
C GLN A 330 7.31 -8.36 -12.69
N PRO A 331 6.39 -8.34 -11.72
CA PRO A 331 5.12 -9.07 -11.79
C PRO A 331 4.28 -8.73 -13.02
N PHE A 332 4.28 -7.47 -13.44
CA PHE A 332 3.53 -6.98 -14.59
C PHE A 332 4.43 -6.78 -15.82
N ALA A 333 5.23 -7.80 -16.14
CA ALA A 333 6.02 -7.88 -17.35
C ALA A 333 5.59 -9.07 -18.20
N ALA A 334 5.60 -8.88 -19.52
CA ALA A 334 5.35 -9.92 -20.51
C ALA A 334 6.67 -10.41 -21.12
N GLY A 335 6.83 -11.73 -21.24
CA GLY A 335 7.92 -12.36 -21.98
C GLY A 335 7.63 -12.38 -23.49
N ALA A 336 7.91 -13.50 -24.14
CA ALA A 336 7.64 -13.70 -25.57
C ALA A 336 6.13 -13.70 -25.92
N GLN A 337 5.29 -14.00 -24.96
CA GLN A 337 3.84 -13.94 -25.15
C GLN A 337 3.28 -12.70 -24.42
N PRO A 338 2.26 -12.02 -25.02
CA PRO A 338 1.59 -10.92 -24.36
C PRO A 338 0.78 -11.42 -23.17
N VAL A 339 0.61 -10.58 -22.15
CA VAL A 339 -0.38 -10.82 -21.09
C VAL A 339 -1.74 -10.34 -21.58
N ARG A 340 -2.76 -11.19 -21.42
CA ARG A 340 -4.13 -10.89 -21.79
C ARG A 340 -4.99 -10.73 -20.54
N ASP A 341 -6.07 -9.97 -20.67
CA ASP A 341 -7.13 -10.00 -19.68
C ASP A 341 -8.02 -11.24 -19.86
N ASN A 342 -8.95 -11.44 -18.93
CA ASN A 342 -9.88 -12.58 -18.97
C ASN A 342 -10.99 -12.47 -20.04
N GLN A 343 -10.95 -11.41 -20.86
CA GLN A 343 -11.77 -11.22 -22.06
C GLN A 343 -10.95 -11.43 -23.36
N GLY A 344 -9.66 -11.79 -23.24
CA GLY A 344 -8.77 -12.04 -24.35
C GLY A 344 -8.08 -10.80 -24.93
N ARG A 345 -8.30 -9.59 -24.37
CA ARG A 345 -7.63 -8.37 -24.83
C ARG A 345 -6.19 -8.33 -24.32
N THR A 346 -5.25 -7.91 -25.16
CA THR A 346 -3.87 -7.70 -24.73
C THR A 346 -3.78 -6.49 -23.80
N VAL A 347 -3.31 -6.71 -22.56
CA VAL A 347 -3.11 -5.67 -21.54
C VAL A 347 -1.64 -5.36 -21.29
N ILE A 348 -0.74 -6.29 -21.57
CA ILE A 348 0.71 -6.05 -21.60
C ILE A 348 1.25 -6.67 -22.90
N PRO A 349 1.74 -5.87 -23.84
CA PRO A 349 2.33 -6.39 -25.07
C PRO A 349 3.53 -7.30 -24.80
N ALA A 350 3.84 -8.22 -25.73
CA ALA A 350 5.04 -9.06 -25.62
C ALA A 350 6.31 -8.21 -25.44
N HIS A 351 7.24 -8.70 -24.65
CA HIS A 351 8.53 -8.05 -24.34
C HIS A 351 8.39 -6.64 -23.73
N SER A 352 7.26 -6.35 -23.04
CA SER A 352 7.04 -5.08 -22.36
C SER A 352 6.63 -5.28 -20.92
N GLN A 353 6.62 -4.18 -20.15
CA GLN A 353 6.14 -4.15 -18.76
C GLN A 353 5.31 -2.89 -18.53
N LEU A 354 4.42 -2.96 -17.53
CA LEU A 354 3.67 -1.79 -17.11
C LEU A 354 4.57 -0.82 -16.32
N SER A 355 4.39 0.47 -16.57
CA SER A 355 4.91 1.52 -15.70
C SER A 355 4.13 1.60 -14.39
N ASP A 356 4.69 2.24 -13.37
CA ASP A 356 4.01 2.49 -12.09
C ASP A 356 2.66 3.18 -12.27
N ALA A 357 2.59 4.17 -13.18
CA ALA A 357 1.34 4.87 -13.48
C ALA A 357 0.26 3.94 -14.07
N GLN A 358 0.65 3.00 -14.92
CA GLN A 358 -0.27 2.01 -15.49
C GLN A 358 -0.71 0.98 -14.44
N ILE A 359 0.21 0.54 -13.57
CA ILE A 359 -0.11 -0.39 -12.48
C ILE A 359 -1.13 0.24 -11.52
N LEU A 360 -0.96 1.52 -11.17
CA LEU A 360 -1.87 2.26 -10.29
C LEU A 360 -3.27 2.46 -10.88
N GLN A 361 -3.45 2.24 -12.19
CA GLN A 361 -4.72 2.40 -12.91
C GLN A 361 -5.30 1.07 -13.42
N ILE A 362 -4.81 -0.07 -12.93
CA ILE A 362 -5.34 -1.39 -13.35
C ILE A 362 -6.85 -1.46 -13.05
N ASP A 363 -7.63 -1.71 -14.11
CA ASP A 363 -9.09 -1.83 -14.10
C ASP A 363 -9.59 -3.10 -14.81
N TRP A 364 -8.73 -4.10 -14.95
CA TRP A 364 -8.98 -5.36 -15.64
C TRP A 364 -8.59 -6.57 -14.76
N LEU A 365 -9.13 -7.74 -15.11
CA LEU A 365 -8.75 -9.04 -14.54
C LEU A 365 -7.89 -9.80 -15.54
N VAL A 366 -6.77 -10.37 -15.10
CA VAL A 366 -5.88 -11.14 -15.96
C VAL A 366 -6.52 -12.48 -16.38
N GLU A 367 -6.10 -13.00 -17.53
CA GLU A 367 -6.43 -14.35 -17.98
C GLU A 367 -6.13 -15.38 -16.88
N GLY A 368 -7.10 -16.30 -16.65
CA GLY A 368 -7.07 -17.26 -15.55
C GLY A 368 -7.93 -16.84 -14.36
N VAL A 369 -8.32 -15.57 -14.24
CA VAL A 369 -9.31 -15.14 -13.25
C VAL A 369 -10.71 -15.40 -13.77
N GLN A 370 -11.49 -16.19 -13.01
CA GLN A 370 -12.91 -16.46 -13.27
C GLN A 370 -13.74 -15.45 -12.46
N GLY A 371 -14.30 -14.46 -13.14
CA GLY A 371 -15.09 -13.39 -12.55
C GLY A 371 -15.31 -12.25 -13.53
N ARG A 372 -16.07 -11.25 -13.11
CA ARG A 372 -16.31 -10.02 -13.86
C ARG A 372 -16.16 -8.82 -12.91
N LEU A 373 -15.63 -7.73 -13.42
CA LEU A 373 -15.78 -6.42 -12.82
C LEU A 373 -17.18 -5.90 -13.19
N ARG A 374 -17.95 -5.48 -12.21
CA ARG A 374 -19.29 -4.90 -12.41
C ARG A 374 -19.19 -3.40 -12.59
#